data_ba2df92c1e8cb3bf97759cee9ea29dd1
#
_entry.id   ba2df92c1e8cb3bf97759cee9ea29dd1
#
_cell.length_a   1.000
_cell.length_b   1.000
_cell.length_c   1.000
_cell.angle_alpha   90.00
_cell.angle_beta   90.00
_cell.angle_gamma   90.00
#
_symmetry.space_group_name_H-M   'P 1'
#
loop_
_entity.id
_entity.type
_entity.pdbx_description
1 polymer ?
#
loop_
_entity_poly.entity_id
_entity_poly.type
_entity_poly.pdbx_seq_one_letter_code
_entity_poly.pdbx_strand_id
1 'polypeptide(L)'
;MFSGLRLGNVNFLPPPLTFMTEINFFSETLQNNPFDHYHYLRQQAPVYRDSMTGIYHVSRFEDVRHVLQNPVLFSGQTRNIRAQTSERQQRVNTLFKEKGWLPAATLIGRDDPNHKQMRALFNEAFRPAKIEAMDDFVRETAEALFEPIAEAGTCDWVEAMAVPLPLTIIV
;
A
#
# COMPACT_ATOMS: atom_id res chain seq x y z
N MET A 1 -0.69 36.89 23.36
CA MET A 1 -2.06 37.40 23.14
C MET A 1 -2.39 37.10 21.67
N PHE A 2 -2.86 35.87 21.37
CA PHE A 2 -3.33 35.49 20.05
C PHE A 2 -4.82 35.18 20.17
N SER A 3 -5.63 36.14 19.75
CA SER A 3 -7.07 36.07 19.75
C SER A 3 -7.56 35.55 18.40
N GLY A 4 -8.29 34.43 18.43
CA GLY A 4 -9.51 34.26 17.67
C GLY A 4 -9.42 34.06 16.17
N LEU A 5 -9.12 32.83 15.71
CA LEU A 5 -9.70 32.32 14.47
C LEU A 5 -10.94 31.49 14.82
N ARG A 6 -12.14 32.09 14.72
CA ARG A 6 -13.40 31.37 14.65
C ARG A 6 -13.49 30.70 13.29
N LEU A 7 -13.27 29.42 13.22
CA LEU A 7 -13.74 28.61 12.10
C LEU A 7 -15.26 28.55 12.20
N GLY A 8 -15.94 29.21 11.26
CA GLY A 8 -17.39 29.17 11.14
C GLY A 8 -17.87 27.72 11.05
N ASN A 9 -19.03 27.46 11.70
CA ASN A 9 -19.78 26.22 11.59
C ASN A 9 -20.17 25.98 10.11
N VAL A 10 -19.32 25.34 9.35
CA VAL A 10 -19.72 24.73 8.09
C VAL A 10 -20.26 23.36 8.48
N ASN A 11 -21.59 23.28 8.63
CA ASN A 11 -22.30 22.00 8.62
C ASN A 11 -22.10 21.38 7.23
N PHE A 12 -21.02 20.64 7.06
CA PHE A 12 -20.88 19.69 5.96
C PHE A 12 -21.85 18.53 6.25
N LEU A 13 -23.10 18.72 5.91
CA LEU A 13 -23.98 17.60 5.61
C LEU A 13 -23.42 17.01 4.30
N PRO A 14 -22.89 15.77 4.31
CA PRO A 14 -22.56 15.13 3.05
C PRO A 14 -23.83 15.14 2.17
N PRO A 15 -23.71 15.36 0.85
CA PRO A 15 -24.86 15.30 -0.04
C PRO A 15 -25.55 13.95 0.19
N PRO A 16 -26.91 13.90 0.14
CA PRO A 16 -27.64 12.66 0.33
C PRO A 16 -27.04 11.63 -0.63
N LEU A 17 -26.57 10.50 -0.11
CA LEU A 17 -25.99 9.38 -0.86
C LEU A 17 -27.07 8.72 -1.72
N THR A 18 -27.61 9.49 -2.67
CA THR A 18 -28.64 9.06 -3.59
C THR A 18 -27.95 8.17 -4.62
N PHE A 19 -28.03 6.85 -4.39
CA PHE A 19 -27.79 5.81 -5.39
C PHE A 19 -26.36 5.74 -5.97
N MET A 20 -25.36 5.44 -5.15
CA MET A 20 -24.11 4.86 -5.68
C MET A 20 -24.34 3.37 -5.95
N THR A 21 -25.06 3.07 -7.04
CA THR A 21 -25.29 1.69 -7.46
C THR A 21 -24.02 1.05 -8.04
N GLU A 22 -23.05 1.85 -8.45
CA GLU A 22 -21.82 1.39 -9.06
C GLU A 22 -20.65 2.33 -8.72
N ILE A 23 -19.59 1.78 -8.13
CA ILE A 23 -18.39 2.54 -7.77
C ILE A 23 -17.31 2.27 -8.83
N ASN A 24 -16.87 3.33 -9.52
CA ASN A 24 -15.74 3.26 -10.41
C ASN A 24 -14.46 3.62 -9.65
N PHE A 25 -13.68 2.62 -9.23
CA PHE A 25 -12.42 2.78 -8.50
C PHE A 25 -11.32 3.49 -9.31
N PHE A 26 -11.49 3.62 -10.62
CA PHE A 26 -10.54 4.31 -11.52
C PHE A 26 -10.99 5.72 -11.89
N SER A 27 -12.10 6.21 -11.33
CA SER A 27 -12.54 7.58 -11.58
C SER A 27 -11.60 8.59 -10.91
N GLU A 28 -11.35 9.70 -11.59
CA GLU A 28 -10.53 10.80 -11.06
C GLU A 28 -11.11 11.36 -9.74
N THR A 29 -12.42 11.46 -9.64
CA THR A 29 -13.13 11.92 -8.44
C THR A 29 -12.80 11.05 -7.23
N LEU A 30 -12.83 9.71 -7.39
CA LEU A 30 -12.52 8.79 -6.30
C LEU A 30 -11.03 8.79 -5.97
N GLN A 31 -10.16 8.88 -6.97
CA GLN A 31 -8.71 8.93 -6.74
C GLN A 31 -8.30 10.20 -5.99
N ASN A 32 -8.93 11.34 -6.27
CA ASN A 32 -8.64 12.61 -5.60
C ASN A 32 -9.28 12.71 -4.21
N ASN A 33 -10.47 12.16 -4.00
CA ASN A 33 -11.14 12.16 -2.70
C ASN A 33 -11.91 10.84 -2.48
N PRO A 34 -11.26 9.80 -1.92
CA PRO A 34 -11.87 8.49 -1.73
C PRO A 34 -12.72 8.36 -0.46
N PHE A 35 -12.69 9.33 0.45
CA PHE A 35 -13.18 9.16 1.84
C PHE A 35 -14.68 8.89 1.93
N ASP A 36 -15.50 9.58 1.15
CA ASP A 36 -16.95 9.37 1.13
C ASP A 36 -17.30 7.98 0.59
N HIS A 37 -16.58 7.52 -0.43
CA HIS A 37 -16.74 6.17 -0.98
C HIS A 37 -16.32 5.10 0.03
N TYR A 38 -15.23 5.30 0.75
CA TYR A 38 -14.80 4.38 1.81
C TYR A 38 -15.78 4.37 2.98
N HIS A 39 -16.38 5.51 3.33
CA HIS A 39 -17.45 5.57 4.33
C HIS A 39 -18.66 4.76 3.87
N TYR A 40 -19.12 4.97 2.65
CA TYR A 40 -20.23 4.21 2.05
C TYR A 40 -19.94 2.70 2.07
N LEU A 41 -18.78 2.28 1.61
CA LEU A 41 -18.40 0.86 1.60
C LEU A 41 -18.49 0.26 3.00
N ARG A 42 -17.91 0.90 4.01
CA ARG A 42 -17.95 0.38 5.39
C ARG A 42 -19.36 0.26 5.95
N GLN A 43 -20.25 1.18 5.60
CA GLN A 43 -21.59 1.23 6.16
C GLN A 43 -22.61 0.38 5.39
N GLN A 44 -22.57 0.43 4.07
CA GLN A 44 -23.64 -0.10 3.21
C GLN A 44 -23.20 -1.35 2.42
N ALA A 45 -21.93 -1.46 2.05
CA ALA A 45 -21.41 -2.54 1.22
C ALA A 45 -20.02 -3.02 1.68
N PRO A 46 -19.89 -3.58 2.91
CA PRO A 46 -18.59 -3.91 3.50
C PRO A 46 -17.80 -4.95 2.70
N VAL A 47 -18.48 -5.77 1.94
CA VAL A 47 -17.92 -6.65 0.91
C VAL A 47 -18.57 -6.27 -0.41
N TYR A 48 -17.85 -5.49 -1.21
CA TYR A 48 -18.34 -4.95 -2.48
C TYR A 48 -17.67 -5.67 -3.65
N ARG A 49 -18.47 -6.16 -4.59
CA ARG A 49 -17.96 -6.72 -5.84
C ARG A 49 -17.94 -5.65 -6.91
N ASP A 50 -16.75 -5.28 -7.36
CA ASP A 50 -16.59 -4.38 -8.50
C ASP A 50 -17.09 -5.03 -9.79
N SER A 51 -18.05 -4.42 -10.45
CA SER A 51 -18.66 -4.93 -11.68
C SER A 51 -17.72 -4.90 -12.87
N MET A 52 -16.78 -3.95 -12.91
CA MET A 52 -15.83 -3.80 -14.01
C MET A 52 -14.70 -4.84 -13.96
N THR A 53 -14.20 -5.13 -12.78
CA THR A 53 -13.04 -6.02 -12.59
C THR A 53 -13.43 -7.41 -12.07
N GLY A 54 -14.60 -7.52 -11.44
CA GLY A 54 -15.05 -8.71 -10.72
C GLY A 54 -14.35 -8.93 -9.38
N ILE A 55 -13.49 -7.98 -8.95
CA ILE A 55 -12.74 -8.05 -7.70
C ILE A 55 -13.68 -7.74 -6.52
N TYR A 56 -13.50 -8.45 -5.41
CA TYR A 56 -14.16 -8.17 -4.16
C TYR A 56 -13.32 -7.24 -3.31
N HIS A 57 -13.90 -6.11 -2.88
CA HIS A 57 -13.29 -5.15 -1.98
C HIS A 57 -13.87 -5.33 -0.58
N VAL A 58 -13.01 -5.57 0.39
CA VAL A 58 -13.39 -5.72 1.80
C VAL A 58 -12.98 -4.46 2.54
N SER A 59 -13.90 -3.82 3.25
CA SER A 59 -13.69 -2.47 3.77
C SER A 59 -13.76 -2.32 5.29
N ARG A 60 -14.39 -3.23 6.03
CA ARG A 60 -14.41 -3.20 7.50
C ARG A 60 -13.16 -3.80 8.08
N PHE A 61 -12.63 -3.21 9.14
CA PHE A 61 -11.42 -3.68 9.81
C PHE A 61 -11.50 -5.16 10.22
N GLU A 62 -12.62 -5.57 10.85
CA GLU A 62 -12.78 -6.94 11.31
C GLU A 62 -12.83 -7.95 10.15
N ASP A 63 -13.48 -7.59 9.05
CA ASP A 63 -13.55 -8.43 7.85
C ASP A 63 -12.17 -8.55 7.18
N VAL A 64 -11.42 -7.42 7.06
CA VAL A 64 -10.05 -7.42 6.56
C VAL A 64 -9.14 -8.27 7.46
N ARG A 65 -9.24 -8.10 8.79
CA ARG A 65 -8.49 -8.91 9.75
C ARG A 65 -8.81 -10.39 9.61
N HIS A 66 -10.10 -10.74 9.46
CA HIS A 66 -10.53 -12.11 9.25
C HIS A 66 -9.90 -12.71 7.99
N VAL A 67 -9.92 -12.00 6.86
CA VAL A 67 -9.30 -12.45 5.60
C VAL A 67 -7.79 -12.68 5.79
N LEU A 68 -7.08 -11.71 6.38
CA LEU A 68 -5.63 -11.79 6.55
C LEU A 68 -5.17 -12.88 7.55
N GLN A 69 -6.00 -13.21 8.53
CA GLN A 69 -5.70 -14.23 9.55
C GLN A 69 -6.10 -15.64 9.15
N ASN A 70 -6.76 -15.84 8.00
CA ASN A 70 -7.22 -17.14 7.55
C ASN A 70 -6.59 -17.58 6.21
N PRO A 71 -5.27 -17.86 6.19
CA PRO A 71 -4.55 -18.20 4.95
C PRO A 71 -5.00 -19.53 4.33
N VAL A 72 -5.73 -20.37 5.06
CA VAL A 72 -6.32 -21.62 4.52
C VAL A 72 -7.50 -21.31 3.59
N LEU A 73 -8.27 -20.27 3.92
CA LEU A 73 -9.44 -19.85 3.13
C LEU A 73 -9.07 -18.82 2.06
N PHE A 74 -8.08 -17.97 2.34
CA PHE A 74 -7.69 -16.84 1.48
C PHE A 74 -6.22 -16.95 1.12
N SER A 75 -5.96 -17.25 -0.15
CA SER A 75 -4.61 -17.34 -0.70
C SER A 75 -3.99 -15.96 -0.93
N GLY A 76 -2.71 -15.81 -0.58
CA GLY A 76 -1.90 -14.63 -0.91
C GLY A 76 -1.43 -14.60 -2.37
N GLN A 77 -1.65 -15.68 -3.12
CA GLN A 77 -1.21 -15.75 -4.52
C GLN A 77 -2.06 -14.85 -5.40
N THR A 78 -1.49 -13.76 -5.85
CA THR A 78 -2.12 -12.87 -6.82
C THR A 78 -2.15 -13.53 -8.19
N ARG A 79 -3.28 -14.17 -8.51
CA ARG A 79 -3.56 -14.56 -9.90
C ARG A 79 -4.08 -13.34 -10.63
N ASN A 80 -3.21 -12.70 -11.36
CA ASN A 80 -3.62 -11.60 -12.25
C ASN A 80 -4.33 -12.20 -13.46
N ILE A 81 -5.60 -12.59 -13.28
CA ILE A 81 -6.41 -13.33 -14.26
C ILE A 81 -6.48 -12.54 -15.58
N ARG A 82 -6.61 -11.22 -15.53
CA ARG A 82 -6.61 -10.35 -16.71
C ARG A 82 -5.25 -10.27 -17.41
N ALA A 83 -4.16 -10.22 -16.64
CA ALA A 83 -2.83 -10.16 -17.21
C ALA A 83 -2.40 -11.48 -17.85
N GLN A 84 -2.84 -12.63 -17.32
CA GLN A 84 -2.50 -13.94 -17.85
C GLN A 84 -3.18 -14.23 -19.20
N THR A 85 -4.31 -13.59 -19.50
CA THR A 85 -5.07 -13.79 -20.74
C THR A 85 -4.71 -12.78 -21.84
N SER A 86 -3.96 -11.72 -21.53
CA SER A 86 -3.56 -10.75 -22.54
C SER A 86 -2.40 -11.27 -23.40
N GLU A 87 -2.47 -11.06 -24.71
CA GLU A 87 -1.39 -11.41 -25.64
C GLU A 87 -0.06 -10.75 -25.24
N ARG A 88 -0.13 -9.50 -24.73
CA ARG A 88 1.03 -8.79 -24.23
C ARG A 88 1.72 -9.56 -23.08
N GLN A 89 0.97 -10.06 -22.12
CA GLN A 89 1.53 -10.81 -20.99
C GLN A 89 2.11 -12.16 -21.42
N GLN A 90 1.47 -12.83 -22.37
CA GLN A 90 2.00 -14.06 -22.96
C GLN A 90 3.35 -13.81 -23.63
N ARG A 91 3.46 -12.75 -24.43
CA ARG A 91 4.73 -12.36 -25.07
C ARG A 91 5.81 -12.01 -24.04
N VAL A 92 5.47 -11.27 -22.99
CA VAL A 92 6.39 -10.95 -21.90
C VAL A 92 6.87 -12.24 -21.21
N ASN A 93 5.98 -13.15 -20.87
CA ASN A 93 6.33 -14.42 -20.25
C ASN A 93 7.22 -15.29 -21.14
N THR A 94 6.98 -15.28 -22.47
CA THR A 94 7.82 -15.98 -23.45
C THR A 94 9.23 -15.37 -23.47
N LEU A 95 9.36 -14.05 -23.53
CA LEU A 95 10.66 -13.37 -23.49
C LEU A 95 11.44 -13.67 -22.21
N PHE A 96 10.78 -13.68 -21.06
CA PHE A 96 11.43 -14.04 -19.79
C PHE A 96 11.91 -15.51 -19.78
N LYS A 97 11.15 -16.43 -20.37
CA LYS A 97 11.56 -17.84 -20.47
C LYS A 97 12.74 -18.05 -21.43
N GLU A 98 12.77 -17.28 -22.53
CA GLU A 98 13.81 -17.43 -23.57
C GLU A 98 15.11 -16.70 -23.23
N LYS A 99 15.01 -15.51 -22.59
CA LYS A 99 16.15 -14.60 -22.39
C LYS A 99 16.53 -14.35 -20.93
N GLY A 100 15.86 -14.98 -20.01
CA GLY A 100 16.09 -14.76 -18.58
C GLY A 100 15.36 -15.77 -17.74
N TRP A 101 14.79 -15.31 -16.63
CA TRP A 101 13.96 -16.11 -15.72
C TRP A 101 12.67 -15.36 -15.39
N LEU A 102 11.60 -16.11 -15.16
CA LEU A 102 10.35 -15.54 -14.67
C LEU A 102 10.57 -14.93 -13.28
N PRO A 103 10.00 -13.76 -13.00
CA PRO A 103 10.05 -13.19 -11.67
C PRO A 103 9.54 -14.19 -10.63
N ALA A 104 10.35 -14.44 -9.62
CA ALA A 104 9.93 -15.28 -8.50
C ALA A 104 8.85 -14.57 -7.67
N ALA A 105 7.90 -15.34 -7.14
CA ALA A 105 6.96 -14.80 -6.18
C ALA A 105 7.71 -14.30 -4.94
N THR A 106 7.47 -13.04 -4.58
CA THR A 106 7.99 -12.43 -3.35
C THR A 106 7.24 -12.96 -2.13
N LEU A 107 7.61 -12.50 -0.93
CA LEU A 107 6.97 -12.88 0.32
C LEU A 107 5.44 -12.72 0.27
N ILE A 108 4.95 -11.60 -0.28
CA ILE A 108 3.53 -11.25 -0.32
C ILE A 108 2.72 -12.20 -1.22
N GLY A 109 3.32 -12.73 -2.27
CA GLY A 109 2.66 -13.60 -3.25
C GLY A 109 2.79 -15.10 -2.98
N ARG A 110 3.10 -15.50 -1.75
CA ARG A 110 3.28 -16.91 -1.37
C ARG A 110 2.29 -17.33 -0.30
N ASP A 111 1.88 -18.59 -0.36
CA ASP A 111 1.12 -19.26 0.68
C ASP A 111 2.02 -20.14 1.56
N ASP A 112 1.49 -20.61 2.69
CA ASP A 112 2.15 -21.59 3.53
C ASP A 112 2.38 -22.92 2.77
N PRO A 113 3.49 -23.63 3.05
CA PRO A 113 4.50 -23.38 4.07
C PRO A 113 5.60 -22.36 3.65
N ASN A 114 5.71 -22.04 2.36
CA ASN A 114 6.77 -21.20 1.81
C ASN A 114 6.72 -19.76 2.36
N HIS A 115 5.54 -19.22 2.58
CA HIS A 115 5.37 -17.91 3.21
C HIS A 115 5.97 -17.90 4.62
N LYS A 116 5.65 -18.88 5.46
CA LYS A 116 6.19 -18.96 6.83
C LYS A 116 7.70 -19.08 6.86
N GLN A 117 8.27 -19.89 5.97
CA GLN A 117 9.73 -20.07 5.90
C GLN A 117 10.42 -18.75 5.52
N MET A 118 9.97 -18.07 4.47
CA MET A 118 10.52 -16.77 4.10
C MET A 118 10.31 -15.72 5.19
N ARG A 119 9.11 -15.66 5.77
CA ARG A 119 8.80 -14.72 6.85
C ARG A 119 9.70 -14.90 8.06
N ALA A 120 10.06 -16.13 8.39
CA ALA A 120 10.98 -16.42 9.50
C ALA A 120 12.38 -15.80 9.28
N LEU A 121 12.88 -15.82 8.04
CA LEU A 121 14.17 -15.17 7.71
C LEU A 121 14.10 -13.66 7.89
N PHE A 122 13.03 -13.03 7.41
CA PHE A 122 12.81 -11.59 7.60
C PHE A 122 12.64 -11.23 9.08
N ASN A 123 11.88 -12.02 9.84
CA ASN A 123 11.68 -11.78 11.28
C ASN A 123 13.00 -11.82 12.06
N GLU A 124 13.96 -12.63 11.64
CA GLU A 124 15.28 -12.66 12.25
C GLU A 124 16.05 -11.34 12.01
N ALA A 125 15.95 -10.77 10.81
CA ALA A 125 16.60 -9.50 10.49
C ALA A 125 15.93 -8.31 11.22
N PHE A 126 14.61 -8.36 11.42
CA PHE A 126 13.83 -7.30 12.02
C PHE A 126 13.46 -7.55 13.50
N ARG A 127 14.30 -8.24 14.25
CA ARG A 127 14.11 -8.39 15.69
C ARG A 127 14.19 -7.04 16.40
N PRO A 128 13.35 -6.77 17.44
CA PRO A 128 13.34 -5.49 18.14
C PRO A 128 14.73 -5.01 18.56
N ALA A 129 15.53 -5.87 19.17
CA ALA A 129 16.88 -5.52 19.60
C ALA A 129 17.82 -5.11 18.45
N LYS A 130 17.63 -5.66 17.24
CA LYS A 130 18.42 -5.23 16.07
C LYS A 130 17.96 -3.87 15.56
N ILE A 131 16.65 -3.63 15.58
CA ILE A 131 16.08 -2.33 15.19
C ILE A 131 16.50 -1.24 16.18
N GLU A 132 16.43 -1.50 17.49
CA GLU A 132 16.92 -0.58 18.53
C GLU A 132 18.40 -0.26 18.37
N ALA A 133 19.22 -1.24 18.01
CA ALA A 133 20.66 -1.03 17.78
C ALA A 133 20.96 -0.16 16.55
N MET A 134 20.00 0.09 15.68
CA MET A 134 20.14 0.96 14.50
C MET A 134 19.80 2.42 14.78
N ASP A 135 19.32 2.78 15.96
CA ASP A 135 18.80 4.14 16.24
C ASP A 135 19.86 5.23 15.95
N ASP A 136 21.08 5.05 16.44
CA ASP A 136 22.16 6.00 16.18
C ASP A 136 22.52 6.09 14.69
N PHE A 137 22.62 4.95 14.02
CA PHE A 137 22.92 4.91 12.58
C PHE A 137 21.82 5.61 11.75
N VAL A 138 20.55 5.39 12.09
CA VAL A 138 19.41 6.06 11.43
C VAL A 138 19.47 7.56 11.65
N ARG A 139 19.77 7.99 12.88
CA ARG A 139 19.90 9.41 13.25
C ARG A 139 21.03 10.09 12.49
N GLU A 140 22.23 9.53 12.57
CA GLU A 140 23.41 10.05 11.89
C GLU A 140 23.21 10.14 10.36
N THR A 141 22.58 9.13 9.76
CA THR A 141 22.25 9.12 8.34
C THR A 141 21.24 10.21 8.00
N ALA A 142 20.23 10.40 8.82
CA ALA A 142 19.22 11.44 8.61
C ALA A 142 19.83 12.85 8.75
N GLU A 143 20.69 13.07 9.75
CA GLU A 143 21.37 14.33 9.98
C GLU A 143 22.31 14.68 8.81
N ALA A 144 23.10 13.72 8.34
CA ALA A 144 24.01 13.90 7.21
C ALA A 144 23.29 14.24 5.89
N LEU A 145 22.09 13.67 5.68
CA LEU A 145 21.25 14.01 4.52
C LEU A 145 20.55 15.37 4.69
N PHE A 146 20.24 15.77 5.92
CA PHE A 146 19.51 16.99 6.20
C PHE A 146 20.42 18.25 6.17
N GLU A 147 21.68 18.13 6.55
CA GLU A 147 22.63 19.26 6.65
C GLU A 147 22.73 20.07 5.35
N PRO A 148 22.95 19.47 4.16
CA PRO A 148 22.96 20.22 2.90
C PRO A 148 21.62 20.89 2.57
N ILE A 149 20.51 20.27 3.00
CA ILE A 149 19.15 20.82 2.79
C ILE A 149 18.96 22.09 3.63
N ALA A 150 19.42 22.04 4.89
CA ALA A 150 19.35 23.17 5.80
C ALA A 150 20.19 24.36 5.31
N GLU A 151 21.38 24.10 4.76
CA GLU A 151 22.23 25.12 4.19
C GLU A 151 21.63 25.75 2.93
N ALA A 152 21.03 24.95 2.05
CA ALA A 152 20.42 25.42 0.81
C ALA A 152 19.07 26.11 1.01
N GLY A 153 18.36 25.85 2.12
CA GLY A 153 17.05 26.39 2.47
C GLY A 153 15.90 25.90 1.60
N THR A 154 16.16 25.07 0.58
CA THR A 154 15.16 24.45 -0.31
C THR A 154 15.74 23.20 -0.94
N CYS A 155 14.87 22.20 -1.24
CA CYS A 155 15.31 20.98 -1.94
C CYS A 155 14.12 20.29 -2.63
N ASP A 156 14.43 19.34 -3.52
CA ASP A 156 13.50 18.25 -3.82
C ASP A 156 13.58 17.23 -2.68
N TRP A 157 12.55 17.19 -1.84
CA TRP A 157 12.52 16.30 -0.67
C TRP A 157 12.59 14.81 -1.03
N VAL A 158 12.04 14.43 -2.18
CA VAL A 158 12.05 13.03 -2.63
C VAL A 158 13.47 12.60 -2.96
N GLU A 159 14.19 13.41 -3.74
CA GLU A 159 15.57 13.09 -4.14
C GLU A 159 16.56 13.24 -2.97
N ALA A 160 16.39 14.26 -2.14
CA ALA A 160 17.35 14.58 -1.11
C ALA A 160 17.21 13.75 0.18
N MET A 161 15.99 13.28 0.51
CA MET A 161 15.73 12.62 1.80
C MET A 161 14.88 11.33 1.64
N ALA A 162 13.71 11.41 1.00
CA ALA A 162 12.73 10.32 1.05
C ALA A 162 13.18 9.03 0.33
N VAL A 163 14.05 9.14 -0.66
CA VAL A 163 14.66 7.99 -1.34
C VAL A 163 15.96 7.55 -0.67
N PRO A 164 16.98 8.42 -0.45
CA PRO A 164 18.27 7.96 0.06
C PRO A 164 18.20 7.43 1.49
N LEU A 165 17.43 8.05 2.39
CA LEU A 165 17.36 7.61 3.78
C LEU A 165 16.94 6.15 3.95
N PRO A 166 15.76 5.71 3.47
CA PRO A 166 15.35 4.31 3.63
C PRO A 166 16.24 3.33 2.85
N LEU A 167 16.76 3.71 1.69
CA LEU A 167 17.67 2.84 0.95
C LEU A 167 18.97 2.59 1.70
N THR A 168 19.55 3.62 2.31
CA THR A 168 20.80 3.49 3.10
C THR A 168 20.59 2.64 4.34
N ILE A 169 19.39 2.68 4.96
CA ILE A 169 19.10 1.93 6.19
C ILE A 169 18.80 0.46 5.91
N ILE A 170 18.17 0.12 4.76
CA ILE A 170 17.70 -1.24 4.48
C ILE A 170 18.75 -2.07 3.74
N VAL A 171 19.66 -1.46 2.99
CA VAL A 171 20.70 -2.14 2.23
C VAL A 171 21.96 -2.32 3.03
#